data_826fc76230f495c9f6baca18d15d6076
#
_entry.id   826fc76230f495c9f6baca18d15d6076
#
_cell.length_a   1.000
_cell.length_b   1.000
_cell.length_c   1.000
_cell.angle_alpha   90.00
_cell.angle_beta   90.00
_cell.angle_gamma   90.00
#
_symmetry.space_group_name_H-M   'P 1'
#
loop_
_entity.id
_entity.type
_entity.pdbx_description
1 polymer ?
#
loop_
_entity_poly.entity_id
_entity_poly.type
_entity_poly.pdbx_seq_one_letter_code
_entity_poly.pdbx_strand_id
1 'polypeptide(L)'
;WRGDLLTHRLVYSPQVHTLRAMLVQTEALWLDPAGLPALGIDASSFDESIVRFQPTAAEADEVRGTLRELAGGRKPRPLVLLNANASDLIPLRKWEGDRYVSLARRLLAEDPDLVVAFTGAPSEAPPIDALVQAVGDPRCVSMAGKTTMRQLLVLYTLADVLVTNDSGPAHFAALTDIDIVTLFGPETPRLWGVLGPRSHVISLGLPCGPCVSAYNNRLSSCTNNLCMQGITVDMVHDTVRRVIAGRRRAATA
;
A
#
# COMPACT_ATOMS: atom_id res chain seq x y z
N TRP A 1 -10.51 -26.49 21.83
CA TRP A 1 -9.53 -26.45 20.73
C TRP A 1 -10.23 -26.07 19.44
N ARG A 2 -9.67 -25.12 18.63
CA ARG A 2 -10.38 -24.60 17.44
C ARG A 2 -10.60 -25.67 16.38
N GLY A 3 -9.65 -26.65 16.25
CA GLY A 3 -9.69 -27.66 15.20
C GLY A 3 -10.94 -28.53 15.20
N ASP A 4 -11.51 -28.78 16.35
CA ASP A 4 -12.68 -29.67 16.48
C ASP A 4 -14.00 -28.96 16.08
N LEU A 5 -13.96 -27.63 15.96
CA LEU A 5 -15.10 -26.80 15.52
C LEU A 5 -15.10 -26.51 14.03
N LEU A 6 -14.03 -26.90 13.29
CA LEU A 6 -13.86 -26.62 11.88
C LEU A 6 -14.13 -27.88 11.05
N THR A 7 -14.95 -27.75 10.03
CA THR A 7 -15.24 -28.82 9.07
C THR A 7 -14.06 -29.02 8.11
N HIS A 8 -13.46 -27.92 7.64
CA HIS A 8 -12.36 -27.93 6.68
C HIS A 8 -11.06 -27.51 7.37
N ARG A 9 -10.12 -28.44 7.48
CA ARG A 9 -8.81 -28.21 8.11
C ARG A 9 -7.73 -28.28 7.04
N LEU A 10 -6.88 -27.27 6.97
CA LEU A 10 -5.82 -27.16 6.00
C LEU A 10 -4.44 -27.05 6.66
N VAL A 11 -3.42 -27.53 5.97
CA VAL A 11 -2.03 -27.29 6.38
C VAL A 11 -1.66 -25.86 5.98
N TYR A 12 -1.32 -25.04 6.98
CA TYR A 12 -0.83 -23.68 6.74
C TYR A 12 0.63 -23.70 6.31
N SER A 13 0.94 -23.09 5.18
CA SER A 13 2.31 -22.86 4.72
C SER A 13 2.68 -21.37 4.85
N PRO A 14 3.71 -21.05 5.66
CA PRO A 14 4.19 -19.66 5.82
C PRO A 14 5.13 -19.22 4.68
N GLN A 15 5.32 -20.06 3.68
CA GLN A 15 6.19 -19.78 2.53
C GLN A 15 5.39 -19.41 1.28
N VAL A 16 4.09 -19.61 1.33
CA VAL A 16 3.16 -19.30 0.24
C VAL A 16 2.62 -17.88 0.40
N HIS A 17 2.56 -17.14 -0.70
CA HIS A 17 1.97 -15.81 -0.70
C HIS A 17 0.53 -15.83 -0.14
N THR A 18 0.17 -14.83 0.66
CA THR A 18 -1.10 -14.80 1.39
C THR A 18 -2.31 -14.90 0.46
N LEU A 19 -2.27 -14.29 -0.73
CA LEU A 19 -3.33 -14.44 -1.73
C LEU A 19 -3.55 -15.91 -2.08
N ARG A 20 -2.49 -16.65 -2.39
CA ARG A 20 -2.59 -18.09 -2.71
C ARG A 20 -3.10 -18.90 -1.54
N ALA A 21 -2.65 -18.59 -0.32
CA ALA A 21 -3.17 -19.24 0.87
C ALA A 21 -4.67 -19.02 1.06
N MET A 22 -5.18 -17.82 0.72
CA MET A 22 -6.62 -17.53 0.76
C MET A 22 -7.38 -18.25 -0.37
N LEU A 23 -6.82 -18.32 -1.57
CA LEU A 23 -7.42 -19.08 -2.67
C LEU A 23 -7.51 -20.58 -2.36
N VAL A 24 -6.46 -21.17 -1.78
CA VAL A 24 -6.48 -22.56 -1.28
C VAL A 24 -7.59 -22.77 -0.26
N GLN A 25 -7.80 -21.83 0.67
CA GLN A 25 -8.88 -21.91 1.65
C GLN A 25 -10.26 -21.85 0.97
N THR A 26 -10.42 -21.02 -0.04
CA THR A 26 -11.68 -20.92 -0.80
C THR A 26 -11.95 -22.21 -1.57
N GLU A 27 -10.95 -22.76 -2.26
CA GLU A 27 -11.08 -24.01 -3.02
C GLU A 27 -11.41 -25.19 -2.11
N ALA A 28 -10.83 -25.23 -0.91
CA ALA A 28 -11.09 -26.30 0.04
C ALA A 28 -12.56 -26.41 0.47
N LEU A 29 -13.34 -25.34 0.36
CA LEU A 29 -14.77 -25.36 0.70
C LEU A 29 -15.58 -26.30 -0.23
N TRP A 30 -15.06 -26.60 -1.40
CA TRP A 30 -15.68 -27.50 -2.39
C TRP A 30 -15.21 -28.95 -2.26
N LEU A 31 -14.27 -29.25 -1.35
CA LEU A 31 -13.72 -30.59 -1.14
C LEU A 31 -14.46 -31.33 -0.03
N ASP A 32 -14.40 -32.65 -0.04
CA ASP A 32 -14.90 -33.46 1.07
C ASP A 32 -14.03 -33.22 2.32
N PRO A 33 -14.65 -32.78 3.45
CA PRO A 33 -13.92 -32.57 4.70
C PRO A 33 -13.15 -33.82 5.19
N ALA A 34 -13.63 -35.02 4.88
CA ALA A 34 -12.96 -36.27 5.26
C ALA A 34 -11.61 -36.48 4.57
N GLY A 35 -11.40 -35.86 3.39
CA GLY A 35 -10.13 -35.89 2.67
C GLY A 35 -9.12 -34.85 3.12
N LEU A 36 -9.45 -33.99 4.08
CA LEU A 36 -8.58 -32.94 4.57
C LEU A 36 -7.83 -33.36 5.87
N PRO A 37 -6.63 -32.85 6.12
CA PRO A 37 -5.90 -31.83 5.36
C PRO A 37 -5.37 -32.36 4.02
N ALA A 38 -5.79 -31.74 2.93
CA ALA A 38 -5.29 -32.09 1.62
C ALA A 38 -3.85 -31.59 1.46
N LEU A 39 -2.94 -32.53 1.21
CA LEU A 39 -1.62 -32.22 0.66
C LEU A 39 -1.79 -32.19 -0.85
N GLY A 40 -1.80 -31.05 -1.47
CA GLY A 40 -1.78 -30.99 -2.91
C GLY A 40 -2.93 -30.28 -3.59
N ILE A 41 -3.56 -29.30 -2.94
CA ILE A 41 -4.33 -28.32 -3.69
C ILE A 41 -3.32 -27.55 -4.54
N ASP A 42 -3.40 -27.76 -5.86
CA ASP A 42 -2.52 -27.07 -6.81
C ASP A 42 -2.92 -25.61 -6.94
N ALA A 43 -2.15 -24.76 -6.27
CA ALA A 43 -2.37 -23.31 -6.32
C ALA A 43 -1.85 -22.68 -7.62
N SER A 44 -1.17 -23.43 -8.50
CA SER A 44 -0.64 -22.91 -9.76
C SER A 44 -1.72 -22.69 -10.81
N SER A 45 -2.86 -23.37 -10.67
CA SER A 45 -4.03 -23.25 -11.55
C SER A 45 -4.98 -22.11 -11.17
N PHE A 46 -4.76 -21.44 -10.03
CA PHE A 46 -5.66 -20.39 -9.58
C PHE A 46 -5.53 -19.14 -10.44
N ASP A 47 -6.70 -18.55 -10.76
CA ASP A 47 -6.76 -17.22 -11.34
C ASP A 47 -6.37 -16.18 -10.29
N GLU A 48 -5.16 -15.64 -10.40
CA GLU A 48 -4.64 -14.58 -9.53
C GLU A 48 -5.02 -13.18 -10.05
N SER A 49 -5.88 -13.09 -11.06
CA SER A 49 -6.33 -11.80 -11.58
C SER A 49 -7.09 -11.02 -10.51
N ILE A 50 -6.77 -9.75 -10.41
CA ILE A 50 -7.42 -8.85 -9.46
C ILE A 50 -8.55 -8.12 -10.18
N VAL A 51 -9.77 -8.24 -9.64
CA VAL A 51 -10.91 -7.46 -10.13
C VAL A 51 -10.59 -5.97 -10.05
N ARG A 52 -10.76 -5.26 -11.17
CA ARG A 52 -10.48 -3.83 -11.22
C ARG A 52 -11.69 -3.02 -10.76
N PHE A 53 -11.44 -2.11 -9.83
CA PHE A 53 -12.42 -1.14 -9.39
C PHE A 53 -12.66 -0.10 -10.49
N GLN A 54 -13.93 0.15 -10.80
CA GLN A 54 -14.36 1.16 -11.76
C GLN A 54 -15.28 2.16 -11.05
N PRO A 55 -14.88 3.43 -10.93
CA PRO A 55 -15.75 4.48 -10.40
C PRO A 55 -16.78 4.89 -11.47
N THR A 56 -17.92 5.38 -11.03
CA THR A 56 -18.80 6.16 -11.89
C THR A 56 -18.21 7.55 -12.18
N ALA A 57 -18.66 8.21 -13.23
CA ALA A 57 -18.24 9.57 -13.54
C ALA A 57 -18.54 10.55 -12.40
N ALA A 58 -19.73 10.42 -11.79
CA ALA A 58 -20.14 11.27 -10.66
C ALA A 58 -19.21 11.11 -9.45
N GLU A 59 -18.84 9.88 -9.07
CA GLU A 59 -17.90 9.61 -7.98
C GLU A 59 -16.52 10.20 -8.27
N ALA A 60 -16.05 10.05 -9.52
CA ALA A 60 -14.76 10.60 -9.92
C ALA A 60 -14.77 12.14 -9.89
N ASP A 61 -15.87 12.78 -10.29
CA ASP A 61 -16.00 14.23 -10.28
C ASP A 61 -16.10 14.78 -8.86
N GLU A 62 -16.81 14.11 -7.95
CA GLU A 62 -16.88 14.48 -6.54
C GLU A 62 -15.48 14.49 -5.89
N VAL A 63 -14.75 13.37 -5.98
CA VAL A 63 -13.42 13.26 -5.36
C VAL A 63 -12.43 14.22 -6.02
N ARG A 64 -12.51 14.39 -7.34
CA ARG A 64 -11.69 15.37 -8.08
C ARG A 64 -12.00 16.79 -7.65
N GLY A 65 -13.27 17.11 -7.40
CA GLY A 65 -13.73 18.41 -6.88
C GLY A 65 -13.10 18.72 -5.53
N THR A 66 -13.23 17.81 -4.57
CA THR A 66 -12.62 17.93 -3.23
C THR A 66 -11.10 18.14 -3.30
N LEU A 67 -10.41 17.29 -4.08
CA LEU A 67 -8.97 17.40 -4.23
C LEU A 67 -8.55 18.74 -4.86
N ARG A 68 -9.28 19.18 -5.88
CA ARG A 68 -9.03 20.43 -6.57
C ARG A 68 -9.24 21.65 -5.66
N GLU A 69 -10.28 21.63 -4.85
CA GLU A 69 -10.55 22.68 -3.86
C GLU A 69 -9.39 22.79 -2.85
N LEU A 70 -8.97 21.66 -2.28
CA LEU A 70 -7.84 21.61 -1.35
C LEU A 70 -6.52 22.08 -1.99
N ALA A 71 -6.31 21.78 -3.28
CA ALA A 71 -5.13 22.19 -4.04
C ALA A 71 -5.24 23.61 -4.63
N GLY A 72 -6.15 24.46 -4.14
CA GLY A 72 -6.28 25.84 -4.59
C GLY A 72 -6.72 25.99 -6.05
N GLY A 73 -7.60 25.11 -6.56
CA GLY A 73 -8.12 25.13 -7.92
C GLY A 73 -7.23 24.47 -8.98
N ARG A 74 -6.07 23.95 -8.60
CA ARG A 74 -5.11 23.30 -9.51
C ARG A 74 -5.65 21.97 -10.03
N LYS A 75 -5.26 21.61 -11.25
CA LYS A 75 -5.43 20.22 -11.76
C LYS A 75 -4.26 19.40 -11.24
N PRO A 76 -4.51 18.39 -10.39
CA PRO A 76 -3.42 17.58 -9.83
C PRO A 76 -2.95 16.56 -10.89
N ARG A 77 -1.91 16.91 -11.64
CA ARG A 77 -1.24 15.98 -12.57
C ARG A 77 0.23 16.38 -12.79
N PRO A 78 1.17 15.54 -12.34
CA PRO A 78 0.96 14.26 -11.64
C PRO A 78 0.41 14.43 -10.21
N LEU A 79 -0.30 13.40 -9.74
CA LEU A 79 -0.79 13.29 -8.39
C LEU A 79 -0.06 12.15 -7.67
N VAL A 80 0.66 12.48 -6.62
CA VAL A 80 1.33 11.50 -5.75
C VAL A 80 0.60 11.42 -4.41
N LEU A 81 0.19 10.21 -4.05
CA LEU A 81 -0.41 9.95 -2.75
C LEU A 81 0.65 9.42 -1.78
N LEU A 82 0.65 9.94 -0.57
CA LEU A 82 1.50 9.51 0.52
C LEU A 82 0.64 8.97 1.67
N ASN A 83 0.84 7.71 2.05
CA ASN A 83 0.24 7.14 3.24
C ASN A 83 1.33 6.85 4.27
N ALA A 84 1.53 7.78 5.20
CA ALA A 84 2.59 7.73 6.19
C ALA A 84 2.26 6.82 7.39
N ASN A 85 1.07 6.22 7.40
CA ASN A 85 0.59 5.43 8.51
C ASN A 85 0.93 3.95 8.36
N ALA A 86 0.98 3.27 9.47
CA ALA A 86 0.92 1.83 9.60
C ALA A 86 0.11 1.52 10.87
N SER A 87 -0.54 0.36 10.89
CA SER A 87 -1.27 -0.08 12.07
C SER A 87 -0.39 -0.04 13.32
N ASP A 88 -0.93 0.39 14.45
CA ASP A 88 -0.25 0.35 15.74
C ASP A 88 0.03 -1.07 16.25
N LEU A 89 -0.55 -2.09 15.60
CA LEU A 89 -0.22 -3.50 15.87
C LEU A 89 1.25 -3.83 15.58
N ILE A 90 1.87 -3.15 14.60
CA ILE A 90 3.28 -3.37 14.24
C ILE A 90 3.93 -2.00 13.92
N PRO A 91 4.27 -1.21 14.94
CA PRO A 91 4.88 0.12 14.75
C PRO A 91 6.20 0.08 13.98
N LEU A 92 6.92 -1.05 14.04
CA LEU A 92 8.19 -1.27 13.33
C LEU A 92 8.08 -1.14 11.80
N ARG A 93 6.87 -1.16 11.23
CA ARG A 93 6.63 -0.95 9.79
C ARG A 93 6.65 0.51 9.37
N LYS A 94 6.57 1.44 10.31
CA LYS A 94 6.47 2.87 9.99
C LYS A 94 7.81 3.40 9.47
N TRP A 95 7.79 3.97 8.28
CA TRP A 95 8.82 4.88 7.83
C TRP A 95 8.56 6.24 8.47
N GLU A 96 9.60 6.92 8.93
CA GLU A 96 9.48 8.12 9.74
C GLU A 96 8.78 9.26 9.00
N GLY A 97 7.92 10.01 9.71
CA GLY A 97 7.13 11.10 9.13
C GLY A 97 7.97 12.18 8.47
N ASP A 98 9.11 12.54 9.07
CA ASP A 98 10.05 13.54 8.54
C ASP A 98 10.62 13.15 7.17
N ARG A 99 10.72 11.87 6.91
CA ARG A 99 11.16 11.36 5.61
C ARG A 99 10.07 11.51 4.55
N TYR A 100 8.80 11.33 4.91
CA TYR A 100 7.67 11.66 4.03
C TYR A 100 7.61 13.15 3.74
N VAL A 101 7.87 14.00 4.72
CA VAL A 101 7.96 15.47 4.53
C VAL A 101 9.09 15.81 3.56
N SER A 102 10.28 15.20 3.76
CA SER A 102 11.43 15.41 2.89
C SER A 102 11.17 14.93 1.45
N LEU A 103 10.51 13.77 1.29
CA LEU A 103 10.09 13.24 -0.01
C LEU A 103 9.13 14.21 -0.71
N ALA A 104 8.09 14.66 -0.01
CA ALA A 104 7.09 15.58 -0.55
C ALA A 104 7.74 16.90 -1.01
N ARG A 105 8.57 17.52 -0.18
CA ARG A 105 9.30 18.75 -0.54
C ARG A 105 10.13 18.57 -1.80
N ARG A 106 10.85 17.47 -1.90
CA ARG A 106 11.73 17.20 -3.04
C ARG A 106 10.94 16.99 -4.33
N LEU A 107 9.86 16.22 -4.28
CA LEU A 107 8.98 16.02 -5.44
C LEU A 107 8.36 17.32 -5.92
N LEU A 108 7.88 18.17 -4.99
CA LEU A 108 7.27 19.46 -5.28
C LEU A 108 8.27 20.48 -5.83
N ALA A 109 9.52 20.44 -5.40
CA ALA A 109 10.57 21.32 -5.90
C ALA A 109 10.98 21.02 -7.36
N GLU A 110 10.85 19.76 -7.79
CA GLU A 110 11.28 19.34 -9.13
C GLU A 110 10.19 19.47 -10.21
N ASP A 111 8.91 19.46 -9.80
CA ASP A 111 7.78 19.52 -10.73
C ASP A 111 6.75 20.54 -10.26
N PRO A 112 6.58 21.67 -10.97
CA PRO A 112 5.66 22.75 -10.59
C PRO A 112 4.18 22.35 -10.67
N ASP A 113 3.84 21.35 -11.47
CA ASP A 113 2.47 20.89 -11.69
C ASP A 113 2.07 19.74 -10.75
N LEU A 114 3.06 19.14 -10.08
CA LEU A 114 2.84 18.02 -9.17
C LEU A 114 2.06 18.45 -7.93
N VAL A 115 1.11 17.61 -7.55
CA VAL A 115 0.38 17.71 -6.28
C VAL A 115 0.69 16.48 -5.44
N VAL A 116 0.94 16.70 -4.15
CA VAL A 116 1.09 15.65 -3.16
C VAL A 116 -0.15 15.65 -2.26
N ALA A 117 -0.78 14.50 -2.07
CA ALA A 117 -1.87 14.36 -1.13
C ALA A 117 -1.56 13.27 -0.10
N PHE A 118 -1.58 13.63 1.17
CA PHE A 118 -1.48 12.67 2.26
C PHE A 118 -2.85 12.04 2.52
N THR A 119 -2.89 10.71 2.67
CA THR A 119 -4.10 9.94 2.97
C THR A 119 -4.03 9.33 4.37
N GLY A 120 -5.18 9.11 4.99
CA GLY A 120 -5.29 8.49 6.30
C GLY A 120 -6.74 8.36 6.75
N ALA A 121 -6.98 7.51 7.76
CA ALA A 121 -8.26 7.40 8.43
C ALA A 121 -8.61 8.69 9.21
N PRO A 122 -9.87 8.90 9.61
CA PRO A 122 -10.25 10.09 10.41
C PRO A 122 -9.44 10.25 11.70
N SER A 123 -9.12 9.15 12.39
CA SER A 123 -8.29 9.16 13.60
C SER A 123 -6.83 9.55 13.35
N GLU A 124 -6.38 9.44 12.11
CA GLU A 124 -5.01 9.76 11.68
C GLU A 124 -4.86 11.19 11.16
N ALA A 125 -5.98 11.92 11.03
CA ALA A 125 -5.95 13.27 10.46
C ALA A 125 -5.04 14.25 11.22
N PRO A 126 -5.07 14.36 12.56
CA PRO A 126 -4.21 15.31 13.25
C PRO A 126 -2.71 15.13 12.99
N PRO A 127 -2.12 13.94 13.11
CA PRO A 127 -0.70 13.74 12.79
C PRO A 127 -0.40 13.93 11.30
N ILE A 128 -1.31 13.59 10.39
CA ILE A 128 -1.14 13.83 8.95
C ILE A 128 -1.17 15.33 8.62
N ASP A 129 -2.08 16.08 9.20
CA ASP A 129 -2.17 17.53 9.01
C ASP A 129 -0.88 18.23 9.48
N ALA A 130 -0.27 17.75 10.57
CA ALA A 130 1.03 18.23 11.02
C ALA A 130 2.15 17.97 9.99
N LEU A 131 2.16 16.79 9.32
CA LEU A 131 3.10 16.53 8.23
C LEU A 131 2.90 17.46 7.04
N VAL A 132 1.64 17.69 6.64
CA VAL A 132 1.30 18.63 5.55
C VAL A 132 1.76 20.04 5.89
N GLN A 133 1.51 20.52 7.11
CA GLN A 133 2.00 21.82 7.59
C GLN A 133 3.54 21.88 7.56
N ALA A 134 4.21 20.80 7.99
CA ALA A 134 5.66 20.73 7.95
C ALA A 134 6.20 20.79 6.51
N VAL A 135 5.50 20.24 5.50
CA VAL A 135 5.91 20.41 4.10
C VAL A 135 5.91 21.89 3.69
N GLY A 136 4.87 22.64 4.06
CA GLY A 136 4.80 24.11 3.86
C GLY A 136 4.62 24.55 2.40
N ASP A 137 4.11 23.68 1.52
CA ASP A 137 3.79 24.00 0.12
C ASP A 137 2.28 23.87 -0.12
N PRO A 138 1.60 24.86 -0.73
CA PRO A 138 0.14 24.81 -0.97
C PRO A 138 -0.29 23.68 -1.94
N ARG A 139 0.64 23.04 -2.63
CA ARG A 139 0.40 21.85 -3.46
C ARG A 139 0.47 20.54 -2.66
N CYS A 140 0.79 20.62 -1.37
CA CYS A 140 0.73 19.50 -0.45
C CYS A 140 -0.55 19.61 0.39
N VAL A 141 -1.44 18.62 0.26
CA VAL A 141 -2.77 18.67 0.87
C VAL A 141 -3.05 17.44 1.73
N SER A 142 -3.97 17.57 2.66
CA SER A 142 -4.44 16.46 3.49
C SER A 142 -5.80 15.97 3.01
N MET A 143 -5.86 14.70 2.64
CA MET A 143 -7.08 13.93 2.38
C MET A 143 -7.46 13.02 3.56
N ALA A 144 -6.68 13.05 4.65
CA ALA A 144 -6.94 12.24 5.83
C ALA A 144 -8.31 12.58 6.44
N GLY A 145 -9.12 11.55 6.69
CA GLY A 145 -10.47 11.71 7.19
C GLY A 145 -11.49 12.30 6.21
N LYS A 146 -11.10 12.64 4.98
CA LYS A 146 -11.96 13.27 3.97
C LYS A 146 -12.50 12.31 2.93
N THR A 147 -12.24 11.03 3.06
CA THR A 147 -12.71 9.99 2.13
C THR A 147 -13.34 8.83 2.88
N THR A 148 -14.46 8.34 2.40
CA THR A 148 -14.92 6.99 2.69
C THR A 148 -14.00 5.96 2.02
N MET A 149 -14.11 4.68 2.36
CA MET A 149 -13.35 3.62 1.70
C MET A 149 -13.58 3.60 0.18
N ARG A 150 -14.83 3.81 -0.26
CA ARG A 150 -15.14 3.85 -1.69
C ARG A 150 -14.53 5.08 -2.37
N GLN A 151 -14.61 6.24 -1.75
CA GLN A 151 -13.97 7.47 -2.26
C GLN A 151 -12.45 7.38 -2.26
N LEU A 152 -11.84 6.63 -1.33
CA LEU A 152 -10.41 6.34 -1.35
C LEU A 152 -10.01 5.50 -2.58
N LEU A 153 -10.82 4.49 -2.94
CA LEU A 153 -10.61 3.73 -4.19
C LEU A 153 -10.74 4.64 -5.43
N VAL A 154 -11.72 5.54 -5.44
CA VAL A 154 -11.84 6.56 -6.49
C VAL A 154 -10.59 7.44 -6.55
N LEU A 155 -10.09 7.92 -5.42
CA LEU A 155 -8.87 8.72 -5.34
C LEU A 155 -7.66 7.96 -5.93
N TYR A 156 -7.55 6.66 -5.69
CA TYR A 156 -6.51 5.82 -6.29
C TYR A 156 -6.62 5.77 -7.83
N THR A 157 -7.83 5.77 -8.40
CA THR A 157 -7.98 5.83 -9.88
C THR A 157 -7.58 7.17 -10.49
N LEU A 158 -7.55 8.23 -9.69
CA LEU A 158 -7.20 9.59 -10.13
C LEU A 158 -5.69 9.88 -9.96
N ALA A 159 -4.98 9.08 -9.19
CA ALA A 159 -3.58 9.30 -8.85
C ALA A 159 -2.62 8.48 -9.73
N ASP A 160 -1.39 8.96 -9.81
CA ASP A 160 -0.33 8.31 -10.58
C ASP A 160 0.48 7.34 -9.73
N VAL A 161 0.79 7.71 -8.48
CA VAL A 161 1.63 6.91 -7.57
C VAL A 161 1.09 6.99 -6.16
N LEU A 162 1.09 5.84 -5.48
CA LEU A 162 0.94 5.75 -4.03
C LEU A 162 2.27 5.32 -3.42
N VAL A 163 2.77 6.05 -2.43
CA VAL A 163 3.86 5.61 -1.55
C VAL A 163 3.27 5.26 -0.19
N THR A 164 3.50 4.06 0.28
CA THR A 164 2.93 3.58 1.54
C THR A 164 3.86 2.58 2.24
N ASN A 165 3.72 2.47 3.54
CA ASN A 165 4.29 1.35 4.28
C ASN A 165 3.60 0.03 3.90
N ASP A 166 4.17 -1.10 4.28
CA ASP A 166 3.52 -2.42 4.21
C ASP A 166 2.24 -2.42 5.08
N SER A 167 1.11 -2.08 4.45
CA SER A 167 -0.17 -1.87 5.13
C SER A 167 -1.37 -2.01 4.18
N GLY A 168 -2.59 -2.01 4.72
CA GLY A 168 -3.83 -2.18 3.96
C GLY A 168 -3.98 -1.29 2.72
N PRO A 169 -3.63 0.00 2.75
CA PRO A 169 -3.68 0.89 1.58
C PRO A 169 -3.01 0.35 0.32
N ALA A 170 -1.88 -0.37 0.43
CA ALA A 170 -1.24 -0.99 -0.72
C ALA A 170 -2.15 -2.01 -1.42
N HIS A 171 -2.84 -2.84 -0.64
CA HIS A 171 -3.74 -3.88 -1.17
C HIS A 171 -5.02 -3.29 -1.75
N PHE A 172 -5.56 -2.23 -1.15
CA PHE A 172 -6.72 -1.53 -1.72
C PHE A 172 -6.38 -0.83 -3.03
N ALA A 173 -5.22 -0.18 -3.09
CA ALA A 173 -4.73 0.48 -4.31
C ALA A 173 -4.50 -0.52 -5.46
N ALA A 174 -4.16 -1.78 -5.16
CA ALA A 174 -4.02 -2.85 -6.14
C ALA A 174 -5.30 -3.13 -6.96
N LEU A 175 -6.47 -2.73 -6.45
CA LEU A 175 -7.73 -2.81 -7.20
C LEU A 175 -7.85 -1.76 -8.31
N THR A 176 -6.87 -0.88 -8.47
CA THR A 176 -6.87 0.22 -9.45
C THR A 176 -5.62 0.18 -10.33
N ASP A 177 -5.49 1.14 -11.23
CA ASP A 177 -4.33 1.26 -12.13
C ASP A 177 -3.23 2.19 -11.61
N ILE A 178 -3.24 2.51 -10.31
CA ILE A 178 -2.18 3.29 -9.67
C ILE A 178 -0.89 2.47 -9.57
N ASP A 179 0.25 3.11 -9.70
CA ASP A 179 1.53 2.50 -9.33
C ASP A 179 1.75 2.60 -7.82
N ILE A 180 2.19 1.49 -7.20
CA ILE A 180 2.27 1.37 -5.75
C ILE A 180 3.73 1.17 -5.36
N VAL A 181 4.30 2.12 -4.65
CA VAL A 181 5.62 2.01 -4.02
C VAL A 181 5.40 1.61 -2.57
N THR A 182 5.73 0.36 -2.23
CA THR A 182 5.54 -0.18 -0.88
C THR A 182 6.87 -0.34 -0.17
N LEU A 183 6.96 0.20 1.05
CA LEU A 183 8.14 0.15 1.90
C LEU A 183 8.04 -1.04 2.85
N PHE A 184 8.93 -2.03 2.68
CA PHE A 184 8.98 -3.24 3.47
C PHE A 184 10.18 -3.25 4.41
N GLY A 185 9.92 -3.46 5.69
CA GLY A 185 10.93 -3.56 6.74
C GLY A 185 10.93 -4.91 7.45
N PRO A 186 10.16 -5.06 8.54
CA PRO A 186 10.19 -6.24 9.41
C PRO A 186 9.49 -7.46 8.83
N GLU A 187 8.59 -7.28 7.86
CA GLU A 187 7.88 -8.31 7.11
C GLU A 187 8.53 -8.57 5.74
N THR A 188 8.10 -9.62 5.07
CA THR A 188 8.62 -9.99 3.76
C THR A 188 7.62 -9.73 2.63
N PRO A 189 8.04 -9.07 1.54
CA PRO A 189 7.19 -8.87 0.36
C PRO A 189 6.83 -10.18 -0.35
N ARG A 190 7.59 -11.27 -0.12
CA ARG A 190 7.25 -12.59 -0.67
C ARG A 190 5.89 -13.10 -0.21
N LEU A 191 5.47 -12.74 1.00
CA LEU A 191 4.19 -13.17 1.58
C LEU A 191 3.09 -12.13 1.45
N TRP A 192 3.46 -10.85 1.52
CA TRP A 192 2.52 -9.75 1.67
C TRP A 192 2.62 -8.69 0.59
N GLY A 193 3.57 -8.81 -0.34
CA GLY A 193 3.72 -7.82 -1.40
C GLY A 193 2.49 -7.77 -2.31
N VAL A 194 2.17 -6.58 -2.79
CA VAL A 194 1.16 -6.43 -3.85
C VAL A 194 1.67 -7.13 -5.11
N LEU A 195 0.85 -7.98 -5.70
CA LEU A 195 1.15 -8.67 -6.95
C LEU A 195 0.81 -7.79 -8.15
N GLY A 196 1.57 -7.95 -9.22
CA GLY A 196 1.32 -7.30 -10.51
C GLY A 196 2.41 -6.30 -10.94
N PRO A 197 2.32 -5.82 -12.20
CA PRO A 197 3.39 -5.04 -12.83
C PRO A 197 3.50 -3.60 -12.31
N ARG A 198 2.51 -3.13 -11.56
CA ARG A 198 2.47 -1.77 -10.97
C ARG A 198 2.92 -1.74 -9.52
N SER A 199 3.46 -2.86 -9.02
CA SER A 199 4.01 -2.98 -7.67
C SER A 199 5.52 -2.73 -7.68
N HIS A 200 5.95 -1.73 -6.93
CA HIS A 200 7.35 -1.33 -6.76
C HIS A 200 7.72 -1.47 -5.29
N VAL A 201 8.42 -2.55 -4.97
CA VAL A 201 8.81 -2.85 -3.59
C VAL A 201 10.19 -2.27 -3.29
N ILE A 202 10.30 -1.56 -2.17
CA ILE A 202 11.57 -1.14 -1.60
C ILE A 202 11.77 -1.89 -0.29
N SER A 203 12.80 -2.74 -0.24
CA SER A 203 13.20 -3.53 0.93
C SER A 203 14.70 -3.74 0.91
N LEU A 204 15.33 -3.66 2.08
CA LEU A 204 16.78 -3.82 2.21
C LEU A 204 17.22 -5.28 2.32
N GLY A 205 16.30 -6.21 2.60
CA GLY A 205 16.63 -7.63 2.73
C GLY A 205 17.69 -7.93 3.80
N LEU A 206 17.62 -7.24 4.96
CA LEU A 206 18.60 -7.43 6.01
C LEU A 206 18.60 -8.87 6.55
N PRO A 207 19.73 -9.43 6.99
CA PRO A 207 19.82 -10.80 7.51
C PRO A 207 18.93 -11.08 8.73
N CYS A 208 18.54 -10.06 9.48
CA CYS A 208 17.63 -10.17 10.61
C CYS A 208 16.13 -10.19 10.20
N GLY A 209 15.82 -10.02 8.91
CA GLY A 209 14.46 -10.03 8.40
C GLY A 209 14.12 -11.32 7.63
N PRO A 210 12.83 -11.71 7.59
CA PRO A 210 11.71 -11.08 8.32
C PRO A 210 11.75 -11.42 9.82
N CYS A 211 11.61 -10.41 10.67
CA CYS A 211 11.57 -10.60 12.13
C CYS A 211 10.16 -10.55 12.71
N VAL A 212 9.16 -10.26 11.87
CA VAL A 212 7.73 -10.35 12.17
C VAL A 212 7.14 -11.42 11.27
N SER A 213 6.41 -12.37 11.85
CA SER A 213 5.83 -13.49 11.11
C SER A 213 4.63 -14.09 11.84
N ALA A 214 3.89 -14.97 11.17
CA ALA A 214 2.79 -15.70 11.77
C ALA A 214 3.27 -16.64 12.91
N TYR A 215 4.51 -17.12 12.86
CA TYR A 215 5.06 -18.04 13.88
C TYR A 215 5.38 -17.38 15.21
N ASN A 216 5.72 -16.10 15.20
CA ASN A 216 5.99 -15.35 16.42
C ASN A 216 4.83 -14.43 16.83
N ASN A 217 3.61 -14.76 16.38
CA ASN A 217 2.41 -13.96 16.61
C ASN A 217 2.58 -12.49 16.19
N ARG A 218 3.43 -12.23 15.20
CA ARG A 218 3.84 -10.90 14.73
C ARG A 218 4.53 -10.05 15.80
N LEU A 219 5.10 -10.67 16.79
CA LEU A 219 5.91 -10.02 17.80
C LEU A 219 7.38 -10.05 17.39
N SER A 220 8.06 -8.95 17.59
CA SER A 220 9.49 -8.84 17.35
C SER A 220 10.17 -8.23 18.56
N SER A 221 11.33 -8.76 18.93
CA SER A 221 12.19 -8.19 19.97
C SER A 221 13.04 -7.01 19.44
N CYS A 222 12.84 -6.61 18.20
CA CYS A 222 13.60 -5.52 17.58
C CYS A 222 13.27 -4.18 18.25
N THR A 223 14.30 -3.53 18.77
CA THR A 223 14.22 -2.18 19.35
C THR A 223 14.77 -1.10 18.42
N ASN A 224 15.35 -1.52 17.26
CA ASN A 224 15.97 -0.62 16.31
C ASN A 224 15.70 -1.12 14.89
N ASN A 225 14.65 -0.60 14.25
CA ASN A 225 14.19 -1.02 12.94
C ASN A 225 15.08 -0.53 11.79
N LEU A 226 16.36 -0.91 11.79
CA LEU A 226 17.35 -0.55 10.75
C LEU A 226 16.85 -0.82 9.33
N CYS A 227 15.98 -1.82 9.15
CA CYS A 227 15.35 -2.12 7.86
C CYS A 227 14.49 -0.97 7.32
N MET A 228 13.82 -0.20 8.18
CA MET A 228 13.07 1.00 7.77
C MET A 228 13.94 2.24 7.76
N GLN A 229 14.85 2.36 8.75
CA GLN A 229 15.79 3.49 8.82
C GLN A 229 16.73 3.54 7.61
N GLY A 230 17.14 2.40 7.09
CA GLY A 230 18.01 2.32 5.91
C GLY A 230 17.32 2.57 4.58
N ILE A 231 15.96 2.57 4.51
CA ILE A 231 15.24 3.04 3.33
C ILE A 231 15.38 4.56 3.27
N THR A 232 16.23 5.05 2.38
CA THR A 232 16.51 6.49 2.26
C THR A 232 15.44 7.22 1.44
N VAL A 233 15.36 8.54 1.62
CA VAL A 233 14.48 9.39 0.81
C VAL A 233 14.88 9.31 -0.67
N ASP A 234 16.17 9.20 -1.00
CA ASP A 234 16.65 9.06 -2.37
C ASP A 234 16.10 7.80 -3.04
N MET A 235 16.15 6.65 -2.36
CA MET A 235 15.62 5.39 -2.90
C MET A 235 14.14 5.50 -3.28
N VAL A 236 13.33 6.11 -2.40
CA VAL A 236 11.90 6.28 -2.62
C VAL A 236 11.64 7.30 -3.71
N HIS A 237 12.31 8.45 -3.65
CA HIS A 237 12.21 9.54 -4.62
C HIS A 237 12.56 9.07 -6.04
N ASP A 238 13.69 8.39 -6.23
CA ASP A 238 14.13 7.90 -7.54
C ASP A 238 13.15 6.87 -8.12
N THR A 239 12.53 6.06 -7.24
CA THR A 239 11.49 5.11 -7.65
C THR A 239 10.25 5.84 -8.12
N VAL A 240 9.74 6.82 -7.36
CA VAL A 240 8.57 7.64 -7.72
C VAL A 240 8.82 8.37 -9.06
N ARG A 241 9.99 8.98 -9.23
CA ARG A 241 10.35 9.67 -10.47
C ARG A 241 10.37 8.75 -11.70
N ARG A 242 10.95 7.56 -11.57
CA ARG A 242 10.95 6.57 -12.66
C ARG A 242 9.53 6.18 -13.07
N VAL A 243 8.66 5.98 -12.10
CA VAL A 243 7.26 5.65 -12.32
C VAL A 243 6.53 6.78 -13.06
N ILE A 244 6.62 8.01 -12.56
CA ILE A 244 5.99 9.18 -13.19
C ILE A 244 6.50 9.37 -14.64
N ALA A 245 7.80 9.24 -14.85
CA ALA A 245 8.38 9.34 -16.20
C ALA A 245 7.87 8.23 -17.14
N GLY A 246 7.69 7.02 -16.63
CA GLY A 246 7.11 5.90 -17.38
C GLY A 246 5.67 6.17 -17.80
N ARG A 247 4.84 6.68 -16.89
CA ARG A 247 3.44 7.04 -17.17
C ARG A 247 3.31 8.16 -18.19
N ARG A 248 4.16 9.18 -18.10
CA ARG A 248 4.18 10.28 -19.09
C ARG A 248 4.48 9.76 -20.50
N ARG A 249 5.48 8.88 -20.64
CA ARG A 249 5.80 8.26 -21.94
C ARG A 249 4.65 7.42 -22.49
N ALA A 250 3.99 6.62 -21.64
CA ALA A 250 2.85 5.80 -22.05
C ALA A 250 1.61 6.63 -22.45
N ALA A 251 1.45 7.84 -21.91
CA ALA A 251 0.36 8.74 -22.27
C ALA A 251 0.59 9.51 -23.59
N THR A 252 1.84 9.53 -24.08
CA THR A 252 2.22 10.21 -25.35
C THR A 252 2.46 9.26 -26.51
N ALA A 253 2.43 7.95 -26.26
CA ALA A 253 2.55 6.89 -27.28
C ALA A 253 1.17 6.40 -27.72
#